data_95272aca5502e19caa9efc69861c5a44
#
_entry.id   95272aca5502e19caa9efc69861c5a44
#
_cell.length_a   1.000
_cell.length_b   1.000
_cell.length_c   1.000
_cell.angle_alpha   90.00
_cell.angle_beta   90.00
_cell.angle_gamma   90.00
#
_symmetry.space_group_name_H-M   'P 1'
#
loop_
_entity.id
_entity.type
_entity.pdbx_description
1 polymer ?
#
loop_
_entity_poly.entity_id
_entity_poly.type
_entity_poly.pdbx_seq_one_letter_code
_entity_poly.pdbx_strand_id
1 'polypeptide(L)'
;KLFIKSSYDKEVKEKNVSLSAQHSFEESVRLLERVALGLSLMNAQSLNKEELRICLQNDDNNVEECLRYDLIRDEGGQYSFAHNAFREWLVANYLNRYGIERAKQLATHPNGRIKPEWYNIIMLWLSMYGKDKKEEVSAILKWLKKASLDLIIYIDRDMLDYETRNEVFKGLLLEYKSLGIRMSNIMTHDYEDLWRFAYSTDTVGFVVDELSDTETGTTYYSDLMCLCYFLKWDSLKSDSADLTEKLFSVLEKKTAESLEKEDKYHDLSFLYFDNPFFTQQTYLERLFAIVKDSNHYDAIKSMIRLIGEADKADGYIDYILDKEGYVHNQHKGHTTHMVTRTPIYTTLAKVRSLQSVEKILTHTFYHSQYEYHDEQEEYSNMIKGVFGRASEFIKQGHTELIGIIEAYYKKAFKEYHRHFDNNRQTQELLMVIRDCYLTASLREKGRKTFYERQAELFAPKEESSKWEDIRQAYIMAALWMTAEDVKDDFKKFAVDNSTDWAKASWY
;
A
#
# COMPACT_ATOMS: atom_id res chain seq x y z
N LYS A 1 -21.33 3.62 23.35
CA LYS A 1 -22.65 3.71 24.00
C LYS A 1 -23.58 2.56 23.58
N LEU A 2 -23.80 2.29 22.29
CA LEU A 2 -24.71 1.25 21.81
C LEU A 2 -24.33 -0.16 22.32
N PHE A 3 -23.03 -0.50 22.33
CA PHE A 3 -22.57 -1.79 22.81
C PHE A 3 -22.84 -1.98 24.32
N ILE A 4 -22.51 -0.98 25.15
CA ILE A 4 -22.78 -1.02 26.60
C ILE A 4 -24.27 -1.13 26.87
N LYS A 5 -25.10 -0.40 26.09
CA LYS A 5 -26.54 -0.49 26.19
C LYS A 5 -27.06 -1.86 25.79
N SER A 6 -26.50 -2.45 24.72
CA SER A 6 -26.86 -3.83 24.28
C SER A 6 -26.52 -4.86 25.34
N SER A 7 -25.34 -4.76 25.99
CA SER A 7 -24.95 -5.66 27.09
C SER A 7 -25.88 -5.50 28.30
N TYR A 8 -26.20 -4.25 28.65
CA TYR A 8 -27.15 -3.94 29.73
C TYR A 8 -28.54 -4.50 29.42
N ASP A 9 -29.07 -4.23 28.22
CA ASP A 9 -30.42 -4.70 27.80
C ASP A 9 -30.49 -6.26 27.78
N LYS A 10 -29.39 -6.92 27.37
CA LYS A 10 -29.30 -8.39 27.39
C LYS A 10 -29.38 -8.95 28.80
N GLU A 11 -28.58 -8.42 29.72
CA GLU A 11 -28.60 -8.85 31.14
C GLU A 11 -29.95 -8.63 31.80
N VAL A 12 -30.55 -7.46 31.58
CA VAL A 12 -31.87 -7.12 32.15
C VAL A 12 -32.98 -8.01 31.58
N LYS A 13 -32.97 -8.35 30.29
CA LYS A 13 -34.00 -9.14 29.63
C LYS A 13 -33.86 -10.65 29.84
N GLU A 14 -32.61 -11.17 29.78
CA GLU A 14 -32.37 -12.62 29.79
C GLU A 14 -32.37 -13.21 31.22
N LYS A 15 -31.95 -12.47 32.23
CA LYS A 15 -31.78 -13.00 33.61
C LYS A 15 -32.95 -12.74 34.55
N ASN A 16 -34.07 -12.17 34.12
CA ASN A 16 -35.28 -11.92 34.93
C ASN A 16 -34.98 -11.39 36.34
N VAL A 17 -33.99 -10.51 36.48
CA VAL A 17 -33.61 -9.95 37.78
C VAL A 17 -34.73 -9.02 38.26
N SER A 18 -35.24 -9.22 39.49
CA SER A 18 -36.32 -8.42 40.03
C SER A 18 -35.98 -6.90 39.95
N LEU A 19 -36.87 -6.12 39.33
CA LEU A 19 -36.69 -4.67 39.09
C LEU A 19 -36.43 -3.84 40.36
N SER A 20 -36.60 -4.40 41.55
CA SER A 20 -36.41 -3.68 42.82
C SER A 20 -34.95 -3.53 43.32
N ALA A 21 -33.99 -4.15 42.63
CA ALA A 21 -32.57 -4.11 43.05
C ALA A 21 -31.65 -3.70 41.90
N GLN A 22 -32.15 -3.13 40.79
CA GLN A 22 -31.38 -2.80 39.61
C GLN A 22 -31.03 -1.31 39.58
N HIS A 23 -29.72 -1.02 39.39
CA HIS A 23 -29.30 0.29 38.95
C HIS A 23 -29.89 0.58 37.53
N SER A 24 -30.30 1.79 37.31
CA SER A 24 -30.63 2.25 35.97
C SER A 24 -29.38 2.14 35.07
N PHE A 25 -29.57 2.04 33.75
CA PHE A 25 -28.47 2.03 32.78
C PHE A 25 -27.49 3.17 33.03
N GLU A 26 -27.97 4.35 33.36
CA GLU A 26 -27.13 5.52 33.63
C GLU A 26 -26.33 5.38 34.93
N GLU A 27 -26.88 4.78 35.95
CA GLU A 27 -26.15 4.47 37.20
C GLU A 27 -25.06 3.42 36.97
N SER A 28 -25.37 2.36 36.26
CA SER A 28 -24.38 1.33 35.88
C SER A 28 -23.23 1.92 35.06
N VAL A 29 -23.52 2.81 34.09
CA VAL A 29 -22.49 3.53 33.33
C VAL A 29 -21.63 4.39 34.28
N ARG A 30 -22.21 5.07 35.25
CA ARG A 30 -21.45 5.87 36.23
C ARG A 30 -20.51 5.04 37.12
N LEU A 31 -20.91 3.84 37.48
CA LEU A 31 -20.06 2.91 38.22
C LEU A 31 -18.87 2.47 37.36
N LEU A 32 -19.13 2.08 36.11
CA LEU A 32 -18.07 1.72 35.15
C LEU A 32 -17.11 2.89 34.85
N GLU A 33 -17.63 4.11 34.76
CA GLU A 33 -16.79 5.33 34.61
C GLU A 33 -15.85 5.54 35.80
N ARG A 34 -16.27 5.26 37.04
CA ARG A 34 -15.41 5.37 38.25
C ARG A 34 -14.26 4.36 38.16
N VAL A 35 -14.55 3.11 37.77
CA VAL A 35 -13.51 2.09 37.59
C VAL A 35 -12.55 2.49 36.48
N ALA A 36 -13.06 2.95 35.33
CA ALA A 36 -12.28 3.40 34.20
C ALA A 36 -11.38 4.61 34.57
N LEU A 37 -11.93 5.55 35.30
CA LEU A 37 -11.20 6.74 35.82
C LEU A 37 -10.09 6.33 36.81
N GLY A 38 -10.39 5.41 37.75
CA GLY A 38 -9.41 4.86 38.65
C GLY A 38 -8.21 4.25 37.95
N LEU A 39 -8.45 3.35 36.98
CA LEU A 39 -7.41 2.76 36.15
C LEU A 39 -6.58 3.81 35.39
N SER A 40 -7.25 4.82 34.82
CA SER A 40 -6.56 5.84 34.03
C SER A 40 -5.74 6.79 34.91
N LEU A 41 -6.20 7.11 36.12
CA LEU A 41 -5.46 7.96 37.07
C LEU A 41 -4.23 7.25 37.64
N MET A 42 -4.33 5.94 37.87
CA MET A 42 -3.22 5.12 38.37
C MET A 42 -2.28 4.68 37.22
N ASN A 43 -2.63 4.95 36.00
CA ASN A 43 -1.96 4.43 34.81
C ASN A 43 -1.78 2.89 34.88
N ALA A 44 -2.82 2.18 35.35
CA ALA A 44 -2.82 0.74 35.60
C ALA A 44 -3.64 0.00 34.52
N GLN A 45 -3.25 -1.24 34.25
CA GLN A 45 -4.01 -2.12 33.34
C GLN A 45 -5.11 -2.90 34.07
N SER A 46 -4.93 -3.15 35.35
CA SER A 46 -5.87 -3.86 36.23
C SER A 46 -5.90 -3.27 37.62
N LEU A 47 -6.99 -3.53 38.37
CA LEU A 47 -7.16 -3.23 39.79
C LEU A 47 -7.20 -4.53 40.58
N ASN A 48 -6.64 -4.55 41.76
CA ASN A 48 -6.94 -5.59 42.71
C ASN A 48 -8.34 -5.38 43.36
N LYS A 49 -8.80 -6.34 44.15
CA LYS A 49 -10.14 -6.29 44.76
C LYS A 49 -10.35 -5.09 45.65
N GLU A 50 -9.34 -4.68 46.41
CA GLU A 50 -9.41 -3.53 47.33
C GLU A 50 -9.47 -2.21 46.54
N GLU A 51 -8.66 -2.07 45.51
CA GLU A 51 -8.66 -0.89 44.63
C GLU A 51 -10.00 -0.75 43.89
N LEU A 52 -10.57 -1.88 43.40
CA LEU A 52 -11.90 -1.89 42.78
C LEU A 52 -12.98 -1.41 43.78
N ARG A 53 -12.94 -1.89 45.03
CA ARG A 53 -13.88 -1.45 46.07
C ARG A 53 -13.73 0.05 46.38
N ILE A 54 -12.52 0.53 46.43
CA ILE A 54 -12.26 1.99 46.65
C ILE A 54 -12.89 2.79 45.50
N CYS A 55 -12.70 2.41 44.26
CA CYS A 55 -13.30 3.07 43.11
C CYS A 55 -14.84 3.09 43.19
N LEU A 56 -15.43 2.06 43.79
CA LEU A 56 -16.88 1.86 43.94
C LEU A 56 -17.44 2.22 45.31
N GLN A 57 -16.67 3.05 46.05
CA GLN A 57 -17.06 3.60 47.36
C GLN A 57 -17.25 2.56 48.48
N ASN A 58 -16.53 1.45 48.40
CA ASN A 58 -16.61 0.30 49.31
C ASN A 58 -18.01 -0.33 49.45
N ASP A 59 -18.81 -0.25 48.38
CA ASP A 59 -20.14 -0.85 48.28
C ASP A 59 -20.07 -2.14 47.42
N ASP A 60 -20.33 -3.28 48.09
CA ASP A 60 -20.27 -4.58 47.46
C ASP A 60 -21.36 -4.78 46.34
N ASN A 61 -22.51 -4.13 46.49
CA ASN A 61 -23.56 -4.16 45.45
C ASN A 61 -23.06 -3.46 44.17
N ASN A 62 -22.29 -2.36 44.29
CA ASN A 62 -21.69 -1.67 43.19
C ASN A 62 -20.64 -2.55 42.51
N VAL A 63 -19.87 -3.36 43.27
CA VAL A 63 -18.90 -4.31 42.71
C VAL A 63 -19.59 -5.38 41.90
N GLU A 64 -20.63 -6.00 42.47
CA GLU A 64 -21.43 -7.03 41.78
C GLU A 64 -22.07 -6.46 40.52
N GLU A 65 -22.60 -5.25 40.54
CA GLU A 65 -23.18 -4.58 39.40
C GLU A 65 -22.15 -4.37 38.27
N CYS A 66 -20.95 -3.85 38.59
CA CYS A 66 -19.88 -3.64 37.62
C CYS A 66 -19.40 -4.92 36.92
N LEU A 67 -19.36 -6.05 37.67
CA LEU A 67 -18.90 -7.34 37.14
C LEU A 67 -19.97 -8.05 36.30
N ARG A 68 -21.23 -7.62 36.36
CA ARG A 68 -22.34 -8.24 35.67
C ARG A 68 -22.30 -8.14 34.15
N TYR A 69 -21.64 -7.10 33.57
CA TYR A 69 -21.77 -6.75 32.16
C TYR A 69 -20.69 -7.30 31.23
N ASP A 70 -19.89 -8.27 31.60
CA ASP A 70 -18.78 -8.82 30.80
C ASP A 70 -17.78 -7.76 30.24
N LEU A 71 -17.90 -6.51 30.69
CA LEU A 71 -17.01 -5.42 30.34
C LEU A 71 -15.75 -5.41 31.19
N ILE A 72 -15.85 -5.93 32.41
CA ILE A 72 -14.74 -6.09 33.35
C ILE A 72 -14.49 -7.60 33.51
N ARG A 73 -13.27 -8.03 33.30
CA ARG A 73 -12.79 -9.39 33.49
C ARG A 73 -12.14 -9.52 34.86
N ASP A 74 -12.43 -10.62 35.55
CA ASP A 74 -11.70 -11.05 36.73
C ASP A 74 -10.70 -12.16 36.32
N GLU A 75 -9.43 -11.87 36.42
CA GLU A 75 -8.34 -12.80 36.13
C GLU A 75 -7.54 -13.06 37.43
N GLY A 76 -8.12 -13.89 38.30
CA GLY A 76 -7.48 -14.30 39.56
C GLY A 76 -7.38 -13.16 40.60
N GLY A 77 -8.43 -12.36 40.69
CA GLY A 77 -8.50 -11.22 41.61
C GLY A 77 -7.90 -9.91 41.06
N GLN A 78 -7.55 -9.91 39.78
CA GLN A 78 -7.17 -8.72 39.01
C GLN A 78 -8.30 -8.36 38.05
N TYR A 79 -8.80 -7.15 38.13
CA TYR A 79 -9.96 -6.65 37.42
C TYR A 79 -9.53 -5.68 36.33
N SER A 80 -9.79 -5.99 35.05
CA SER A 80 -9.44 -5.17 33.90
C SER A 80 -10.62 -5.03 32.95
N PHE A 81 -10.65 -3.97 32.13
CA PHE A 81 -11.61 -3.90 31.04
C PHE A 81 -11.27 -4.91 29.93
N ALA A 82 -12.28 -5.54 29.38
CA ALA A 82 -12.14 -6.48 28.26
C ALA A 82 -11.39 -5.86 27.06
N HIS A 83 -11.54 -4.55 26.85
CA HIS A 83 -10.81 -3.77 25.86
C HIS A 83 -10.54 -2.35 26.36
N ASN A 84 -9.33 -1.83 26.13
CA ASN A 84 -8.93 -0.46 26.50
C ASN A 84 -9.89 0.59 25.91
N ALA A 85 -10.42 0.39 24.71
CA ALA A 85 -11.36 1.30 24.08
C ALA A 85 -12.62 1.56 24.94
N PHE A 86 -13.09 0.58 25.72
CA PHE A 86 -14.21 0.79 26.66
C PHE A 86 -13.81 1.70 27.81
N ARG A 87 -12.64 1.46 28.39
CA ARG A 87 -12.08 2.32 29.44
C ARG A 87 -11.94 3.76 28.96
N GLU A 88 -11.31 3.97 27.83
CA GLU A 88 -11.07 5.29 27.24
C GLU A 88 -12.39 6.02 26.95
N TRP A 89 -13.35 5.30 26.34
CA TRP A 89 -14.68 5.87 26.05
C TRP A 89 -15.43 6.26 27.32
N LEU A 90 -15.38 5.43 28.36
CA LEU A 90 -16.05 5.72 29.66
C LEU A 90 -15.47 6.98 30.32
N VAL A 91 -14.14 7.13 30.30
CA VAL A 91 -13.49 8.34 30.84
C VAL A 91 -13.82 9.55 29.97
N ALA A 92 -13.84 9.42 28.64
CA ALA A 92 -14.26 10.50 27.74
C ALA A 92 -15.72 10.92 28.00
N ASN A 93 -16.62 9.96 28.22
CA ASN A 93 -18.02 10.22 28.59
C ASN A 93 -18.15 10.91 29.96
N TYR A 94 -17.29 10.54 30.92
CA TYR A 94 -17.18 11.26 32.18
C TYR A 94 -16.76 12.73 31.97
N LEU A 95 -15.71 12.98 31.18
CA LEU A 95 -15.24 14.34 30.86
C LEU A 95 -16.33 15.16 30.14
N ASN A 96 -17.10 14.54 29.24
CA ASN A 96 -18.19 15.19 28.53
C ASN A 96 -19.30 15.72 29.47
N ARG A 97 -19.42 15.12 30.65
CA ARG A 97 -20.36 15.54 31.70
C ARG A 97 -19.83 16.62 32.62
N TYR A 98 -18.53 16.54 32.95
CA TYR A 98 -17.91 17.43 33.91
C TYR A 98 -17.14 18.61 33.29
N GLY A 99 -16.97 18.59 31.96
CA GLY A 99 -16.45 19.72 31.19
C GLY A 99 -14.93 19.93 31.27
N ILE A 100 -14.51 21.03 30.67
CA ILE A 100 -13.11 21.36 30.40
C ILE A 100 -12.23 21.48 31.66
N GLU A 101 -12.72 22.08 32.76
CA GLU A 101 -11.89 22.28 33.95
C GLU A 101 -11.51 20.91 34.56
N ARG A 102 -12.42 19.96 34.53
CA ARG A 102 -12.12 18.59 34.96
C ARG A 102 -11.12 17.89 34.05
N ALA A 103 -11.28 18.07 32.75
CA ALA A 103 -10.33 17.54 31.77
C ALA A 103 -8.90 18.11 32.00
N LYS A 104 -8.77 19.40 32.14
CA LYS A 104 -7.49 20.05 32.49
C LYS A 104 -6.87 19.45 33.73
N GLN A 105 -7.65 19.35 34.80
CA GLN A 105 -7.17 18.86 36.12
C GLN A 105 -6.61 17.45 36.03
N LEU A 106 -7.27 16.57 35.26
CA LEU A 106 -6.93 15.14 35.18
C LEU A 106 -5.85 14.85 34.13
N ALA A 107 -5.96 15.46 32.95
CA ALA A 107 -5.19 15.10 31.77
C ALA A 107 -3.91 15.94 31.58
N THR A 108 -3.66 17.00 32.40
CA THR A 108 -2.52 17.88 32.20
C THR A 108 -1.42 17.63 33.22
N HIS A 109 -0.17 17.60 32.74
CA HIS A 109 1.01 17.63 33.61
C HIS A 109 1.22 19.01 34.27
N PRO A 110 2.01 19.10 35.34
CA PRO A 110 2.35 20.40 35.95
C PRO A 110 3.02 21.39 34.98
N ASN A 111 3.68 20.92 33.93
CA ASN A 111 4.28 21.74 32.86
C ASN A 111 3.26 22.25 31.84
N GLY A 112 1.98 21.91 31.97
CA GLY A 112 0.89 22.35 31.11
C GLY A 112 0.65 21.46 29.88
N ARG A 113 1.47 20.44 29.62
CA ARG A 113 1.29 19.50 28.49
C ARG A 113 0.32 18.39 28.85
N ILE A 114 -0.38 17.84 27.84
CA ILE A 114 -1.24 16.66 28.02
C ILE A 114 -0.37 15.44 28.40
N LYS A 115 -0.86 14.64 29.32
CA LYS A 115 -0.27 13.36 29.67
C LYS A 115 -0.43 12.37 28.54
N PRO A 116 0.62 11.65 28.07
CA PRO A 116 0.53 10.74 26.94
C PRO A 116 -0.60 9.70 27.04
N GLU A 117 -0.79 9.14 28.23
CA GLU A 117 -1.84 8.14 28.52
C GLU A 117 -3.27 8.70 28.42
N TRP A 118 -3.43 10.03 28.35
CA TRP A 118 -4.72 10.71 28.21
C TRP A 118 -5.05 11.13 26.78
N TYR A 119 -4.12 10.96 25.81
CA TYR A 119 -4.34 11.40 24.43
C TYR A 119 -5.59 10.80 23.81
N ASN A 120 -5.73 9.46 23.81
CA ASN A 120 -6.91 8.79 23.26
C ASN A 120 -8.22 9.21 23.95
N ILE A 121 -8.15 9.42 25.26
CA ILE A 121 -9.31 9.85 26.06
C ILE A 121 -9.75 11.26 25.64
N ILE A 122 -8.81 12.19 25.50
CA ILE A 122 -9.08 13.57 25.08
C ILE A 122 -9.58 13.60 23.63
N MET A 123 -8.96 12.85 22.73
CA MET A 123 -9.39 12.69 21.35
C MET A 123 -10.87 12.23 21.26
N LEU A 124 -11.21 11.16 21.98
CA LEU A 124 -12.58 10.66 22.06
C LEU A 124 -13.54 11.69 22.65
N TRP A 125 -13.12 12.37 23.72
CA TRP A 125 -13.93 13.43 24.34
C TRP A 125 -14.21 14.58 23.38
N LEU A 126 -13.21 15.05 22.62
CA LEU A 126 -13.36 16.11 21.62
C LEU A 126 -14.32 15.70 20.51
N SER A 127 -14.27 14.44 20.06
CA SER A 127 -15.18 13.93 19.04
C SER A 127 -16.65 13.83 19.50
N MET A 128 -16.90 13.92 20.81
CA MET A 128 -18.26 13.92 21.36
C MET A 128 -18.91 15.31 21.41
N TYR A 129 -18.15 16.38 21.11
CA TYR A 129 -18.69 17.75 21.12
C TYR A 129 -19.60 17.96 19.91
N GLY A 130 -20.85 18.27 20.20
CA GLY A 130 -21.87 18.62 19.19
C GLY A 130 -22.00 20.12 19.01
N LYS A 131 -22.71 20.53 17.96
CA LYS A 131 -22.95 21.94 17.59
C LYS A 131 -23.63 22.80 18.67
N ASP A 132 -24.25 22.15 19.66
CA ASP A 132 -24.90 22.76 20.84
C ASP A 132 -23.91 23.28 21.88
N LYS A 133 -22.62 22.92 21.80
CA LYS A 133 -21.58 23.26 22.77
C LYS A 133 -20.51 24.27 22.27
N LYS A 134 -20.87 25.13 21.33
CA LYS A 134 -19.92 26.09 20.72
C LYS A 134 -19.18 26.98 21.70
N GLU A 135 -19.83 27.42 22.78
CA GLU A 135 -19.23 28.30 23.78
C GLU A 135 -18.06 27.62 24.53
N GLU A 136 -18.16 26.30 24.75
CA GLU A 136 -17.09 25.52 25.38
C GLU A 136 -15.86 25.38 24.50
N VAL A 137 -16.06 25.34 23.15
CA VAL A 137 -14.98 25.13 22.17
C VAL A 137 -13.92 26.21 22.26
N SER A 138 -14.28 27.47 22.46
CA SER A 138 -13.31 28.56 22.63
C SER A 138 -12.37 28.34 23.82
N ALA A 139 -12.91 27.87 24.95
CA ALA A 139 -12.10 27.56 26.13
C ALA A 139 -11.20 26.33 25.91
N ILE A 140 -11.69 25.31 25.19
CA ILE A 140 -10.91 24.12 24.80
C ILE A 140 -9.77 24.52 23.90
N LEU A 141 -10.01 25.31 22.85
CA LEU A 141 -8.98 25.80 21.95
C LEU A 141 -7.89 26.57 22.66
N LYS A 142 -8.28 27.46 23.54
CA LYS A 142 -7.30 28.24 24.37
C LYS A 142 -6.40 27.33 25.22
N TRP A 143 -6.92 26.22 25.71
CA TRP A 143 -6.15 25.23 26.45
C TRP A 143 -5.28 24.40 25.53
N LEU A 144 -5.86 23.77 24.47
CA LEU A 144 -5.14 22.87 23.58
C LEU A 144 -4.06 23.58 22.75
N LYS A 145 -4.25 24.83 22.32
CA LYS A 145 -3.18 25.62 21.67
C LYS A 145 -1.88 25.69 22.51
N LYS A 146 -1.95 25.47 23.83
CA LYS A 146 -0.79 25.45 24.73
C LYS A 146 -0.39 24.03 25.15
N ALA A 147 -1.35 23.15 25.30
CA ALA A 147 -1.14 21.84 25.90
C ALA A 147 -0.83 20.75 24.84
N SER A 148 -1.45 20.80 23.67
CA SER A 148 -1.28 19.84 22.57
C SER A 148 -2.06 20.33 21.35
N LEU A 149 -1.37 20.97 20.42
CA LEU A 149 -1.99 21.60 19.25
C LEU A 149 -2.60 20.56 18.31
N ASP A 150 -2.00 19.38 18.21
CA ASP A 150 -2.42 18.25 17.36
C ASP A 150 -3.81 17.71 17.74
N LEU A 151 -4.21 17.77 19.01
CA LEU A 151 -5.52 17.31 19.45
C LEU A 151 -6.68 18.19 18.93
N ILE A 152 -6.41 19.43 18.49
CA ILE A 152 -7.46 20.30 17.96
C ILE A 152 -8.09 19.73 16.68
N ILE A 153 -7.37 18.92 15.92
CA ILE A 153 -7.86 18.29 14.68
C ILE A 153 -9.06 17.39 14.93
N TYR A 154 -9.19 16.83 16.14
CA TYR A 154 -10.32 15.97 16.50
C TYR A 154 -11.61 16.73 16.87
N ILE A 155 -11.56 18.05 16.94
CA ILE A 155 -12.77 18.87 17.09
C ILE A 155 -13.49 18.87 15.73
N ASP A 156 -14.82 18.72 15.73
CA ASP A 156 -15.60 18.80 14.51
C ASP A 156 -15.27 20.13 13.80
N ARG A 157 -14.81 20.02 12.54
CA ARG A 157 -14.40 21.16 11.72
C ARG A 157 -15.47 22.26 11.61
N ASP A 158 -16.75 21.87 11.66
CA ASP A 158 -17.88 22.79 11.58
C ASP A 158 -18.05 23.65 12.86
N MET A 159 -17.34 23.27 13.93
CA MET A 159 -17.30 24.03 15.17
C MET A 159 -16.23 25.13 15.18
N LEU A 160 -15.32 25.10 14.20
CA LEU A 160 -14.17 25.98 14.09
C LEU A 160 -14.33 26.89 12.86
N ASP A 161 -14.03 28.15 13.03
CA ASP A 161 -13.94 29.07 11.89
C ASP A 161 -12.74 28.74 10.99
N TYR A 162 -12.75 29.30 9.81
CA TYR A 162 -11.75 29.10 8.80
C TYR A 162 -10.34 29.54 9.27
N GLU A 163 -10.27 30.70 9.88
CA GLU A 163 -9.03 31.30 10.36
C GLU A 163 -8.38 30.42 11.43
N THR A 164 -9.17 29.97 12.40
CA THR A 164 -8.67 29.03 13.45
C THR A 164 -8.11 27.75 12.88
N ARG A 165 -8.78 27.14 11.88
CA ARG A 165 -8.28 25.91 11.24
C ARG A 165 -6.97 26.16 10.52
N ASN A 166 -6.85 27.26 9.78
CA ASN A 166 -5.60 27.62 9.09
C ASN A 166 -4.46 27.91 10.08
N GLU A 167 -4.73 28.62 11.17
CA GLU A 167 -3.73 28.85 12.24
C GLU A 167 -3.23 27.54 12.86
N VAL A 168 -4.13 26.61 13.15
CA VAL A 168 -3.78 25.31 13.74
C VAL A 168 -2.95 24.49 12.76
N PHE A 169 -3.33 24.42 11.51
CA PHE A 169 -2.58 23.72 10.46
C PHE A 169 -1.15 24.27 10.33
N LYS A 170 -1.01 25.58 10.18
CA LYS A 170 0.30 26.23 10.06
C LYS A 170 1.12 26.07 11.34
N GLY A 171 0.47 26.24 12.48
CA GLY A 171 1.13 26.08 13.79
C GLY A 171 1.68 24.67 14.00
N LEU A 172 0.94 23.63 13.61
CA LEU A 172 1.41 22.24 13.67
C LEU A 172 2.64 22.02 12.81
N LEU A 173 2.59 22.42 11.54
CA LEU A 173 3.73 22.25 10.63
C LEU A 173 4.99 22.95 11.17
N LEU A 174 4.86 24.17 11.71
CA LEU A 174 5.97 24.90 12.29
C LEU A 174 6.47 24.29 13.61
N GLU A 175 5.59 23.72 14.43
CA GLU A 175 5.99 23.02 15.67
C GLU A 175 6.84 21.79 15.31
N TYR A 176 6.41 20.95 14.38
CA TYR A 176 7.18 19.79 13.94
C TYR A 176 8.49 20.16 13.25
N LYS A 177 8.49 21.22 12.42
CA LYS A 177 9.71 21.79 11.84
C LYS A 177 10.72 22.13 12.94
N SER A 178 10.27 22.79 13.99
CA SER A 178 11.12 23.19 15.12
C SER A 178 11.67 22.03 15.93
N LEU A 179 10.91 20.93 16.03
CA LEU A 179 11.31 19.71 16.75
C LEU A 179 12.32 18.87 15.96
N GLY A 180 12.39 19.05 14.63
CA GLY A 180 13.24 18.24 13.75
C GLY A 180 12.85 16.76 13.72
N ILE A 181 11.61 16.43 14.10
CA ILE A 181 11.08 15.07 14.17
C ILE A 181 9.99 14.93 13.13
N ARG A 182 9.95 13.76 12.47
CA ARG A 182 8.94 13.45 11.47
C ARG A 182 7.55 13.43 12.10
N MET A 183 6.59 14.11 11.48
CA MET A 183 5.21 14.18 11.93
C MET A 183 4.60 12.79 12.11
N SER A 184 4.78 11.88 11.16
CA SER A 184 4.26 10.51 11.21
C SER A 184 4.72 9.69 12.43
N ASN A 185 5.79 10.08 13.10
CA ASN A 185 6.30 9.39 14.30
C ASN A 185 5.61 9.81 15.60
N ILE A 186 4.91 10.92 15.59
CA ILE A 186 4.36 11.53 16.81
C ILE A 186 2.86 11.78 16.68
N MET A 187 2.38 12.05 15.46
CA MET A 187 0.98 12.37 15.24
C MET A 187 0.07 11.17 15.48
N THR A 188 -1.06 11.45 16.09
CA THR A 188 -2.17 10.49 16.26
C THR A 188 -3.12 10.47 15.07
N HIS A 189 -2.89 11.28 14.06
CA HIS A 189 -3.66 11.43 12.80
C HIS A 189 -2.71 11.40 11.61
N ASP A 190 -3.25 11.14 10.42
CA ASP A 190 -2.47 11.13 9.19
C ASP A 190 -2.50 12.49 8.43
N TYR A 191 -1.72 12.58 7.36
CA TYR A 191 -1.66 13.80 6.53
C TYR A 191 -2.99 14.08 5.79
N GLU A 192 -3.78 13.05 5.51
CA GLU A 192 -5.12 13.21 4.92
C GLU A 192 -6.08 13.88 5.91
N ASP A 193 -5.99 13.55 7.21
CA ASP A 193 -6.79 14.18 8.25
C ASP A 193 -6.45 15.66 8.38
N LEU A 194 -5.18 16.05 8.25
CA LEU A 194 -4.77 17.46 8.21
C LEU A 194 -5.44 18.22 7.07
N TRP A 195 -5.44 17.64 5.85
CA TRP A 195 -6.14 18.25 4.72
C TRP A 195 -7.66 18.27 4.90
N ARG A 196 -8.23 17.22 5.45
CA ARG A 196 -9.68 17.17 5.76
C ARG A 196 -10.06 18.25 6.75
N PHE A 197 -9.20 18.54 7.72
CA PHE A 197 -9.41 19.56 8.75
C PHE A 197 -9.31 20.98 8.20
N ALA A 198 -8.27 21.30 7.43
CA ALA A 198 -7.92 22.68 7.08
C ALA A 198 -7.58 22.90 5.59
N TYR A 199 -8.11 22.09 4.65
CA TYR A 199 -7.88 22.35 3.23
C TYR A 199 -8.45 23.72 2.83
N SER A 200 -7.57 24.52 2.23
CA SER A 200 -7.87 25.83 1.64
C SER A 200 -6.74 26.28 0.72
N THR A 201 -7.00 27.27 -0.15
CA THR A 201 -5.95 27.89 -0.96
C THR A 201 -4.85 28.55 -0.11
N ASP A 202 -5.20 29.09 1.08
CA ASP A 202 -4.25 29.69 2.01
C ASP A 202 -3.31 28.67 2.65
N THR A 203 -3.84 27.50 3.05
CA THR A 203 -3.01 26.43 3.61
C THR A 203 -2.14 25.77 2.56
N VAL A 204 -2.65 25.59 1.34
CA VAL A 204 -1.84 25.12 0.21
C VAL A 204 -0.76 26.15 -0.15
N GLY A 205 -1.09 27.44 -0.20
CA GLY A 205 -0.12 28.51 -0.42
C GLY A 205 1.00 28.49 0.63
N PHE A 206 0.66 28.30 1.88
CA PHE A 206 1.65 28.13 2.96
C PHE A 206 2.56 26.91 2.73
N VAL A 207 2.01 25.76 2.32
CA VAL A 207 2.80 24.57 1.99
C VAL A 207 3.74 24.84 0.81
N VAL A 208 3.29 25.57 -0.21
CA VAL A 208 4.13 26.00 -1.35
C VAL A 208 5.32 26.84 -0.89
N ASP A 209 5.07 27.82 -0.02
CA ASP A 209 6.13 28.72 0.47
C ASP A 209 7.12 27.92 1.36
N GLU A 210 6.63 27.11 2.30
CA GLU A 210 7.48 26.24 3.13
C GLU A 210 8.30 25.24 2.29
N LEU A 211 7.70 24.62 1.29
CA LEU A 211 8.39 23.67 0.41
C LEU A 211 9.49 24.37 -0.42
N SER A 212 9.22 25.60 -0.88
CA SER A 212 10.19 26.39 -1.63
C SER A 212 11.45 26.69 -0.81
N ASP A 213 11.28 26.97 0.49
CA ASP A 213 12.34 27.38 1.39
C ASP A 213 13.03 26.20 2.10
N THR A 214 12.44 25.02 2.08
CA THR A 214 12.97 23.85 2.81
C THR A 214 14.00 23.10 1.96
N GLU A 215 15.11 22.71 2.57
CA GLU A 215 16.15 21.90 1.95
C GLU A 215 15.65 20.47 1.71
N THR A 216 15.91 19.92 0.52
CA THR A 216 15.59 18.54 0.16
C THR A 216 16.35 17.54 1.04
N GLY A 217 15.69 16.42 1.41
CA GLY A 217 16.27 15.37 2.24
C GLY A 217 16.17 15.64 3.76
N THR A 218 15.61 16.77 4.18
CA THR A 218 15.33 17.02 5.61
C THR A 218 14.06 16.30 6.06
N THR A 219 13.93 16.07 7.36
CA THR A 219 12.74 15.47 7.97
C THR A 219 11.48 16.26 7.63
N TYR A 220 11.54 17.57 7.74
CA TYR A 220 10.41 18.46 7.44
C TYR A 220 10.04 18.47 5.95
N TYR A 221 11.04 18.42 5.08
CA TYR A 221 10.82 18.24 3.64
C TYR A 221 10.01 16.97 3.36
N SER A 222 10.37 15.86 4.00
CA SER A 222 9.65 14.60 3.87
C SER A 222 8.16 14.71 4.29
N ASP A 223 7.88 15.48 5.35
CA ASP A 223 6.50 15.73 5.79
C ASP A 223 5.72 16.56 4.76
N LEU A 224 6.34 17.60 4.17
CA LEU A 224 5.74 18.40 3.11
C LEU A 224 5.44 17.57 1.86
N MET A 225 6.33 16.63 1.50
CA MET A 225 6.11 15.70 0.37
C MET A 225 4.95 14.75 0.63
N CYS A 226 4.80 14.26 1.88
CA CYS A 226 3.63 13.47 2.26
C CYS A 226 2.33 14.29 2.15
N LEU A 227 2.35 15.55 2.57
CA LEU A 227 1.19 16.45 2.37
C LEU A 227 0.86 16.63 0.88
N CYS A 228 1.85 16.83 0.01
CA CYS A 228 1.64 16.92 -1.43
C CYS A 228 1.04 15.62 -2.01
N TYR A 229 1.46 14.46 -1.53
CA TYR A 229 0.90 13.17 -1.93
C TYR A 229 -0.60 13.04 -1.60
N PHE A 230 -1.00 13.41 -0.38
CA PHE A 230 -2.40 13.32 0.08
C PHE A 230 -3.27 14.50 -0.36
N LEU A 231 -2.70 15.52 -1.03
CA LEU A 231 -3.46 16.66 -1.51
C LEU A 231 -4.48 16.22 -2.58
N LYS A 232 -5.68 16.76 -2.52
CA LYS A 232 -6.71 16.58 -3.56
C LYS A 232 -6.46 17.54 -4.72
N TRP A 233 -5.55 17.16 -5.60
CA TRP A 233 -5.06 17.99 -6.71
C TRP A 233 -6.15 18.44 -7.68
N ASP A 234 -7.16 17.60 -7.97
CA ASP A 234 -8.30 17.99 -8.83
C ASP A 234 -9.14 19.09 -8.18
N SER A 235 -9.32 19.04 -6.85
CA SER A 235 -10.00 20.11 -6.12
C SER A 235 -9.18 21.39 -6.15
N LEU A 236 -7.87 21.32 -5.91
CA LEU A 236 -6.98 22.48 -5.97
C LEU A 236 -6.99 23.11 -7.36
N LYS A 237 -6.92 22.31 -8.42
CA LYS A 237 -6.97 22.80 -9.82
C LYS A 237 -8.29 23.49 -10.12
N SER A 238 -9.41 23.00 -9.58
CA SER A 238 -10.72 23.63 -9.68
C SER A 238 -10.81 24.94 -8.90
N ASP A 239 -10.23 25.00 -7.69
CA ASP A 239 -10.28 26.16 -6.80
C ASP A 239 -9.28 27.25 -7.24
N SER A 240 -8.08 26.86 -7.68
CA SER A 240 -7.02 27.76 -8.17
C SER A 240 -6.03 27.04 -9.09
N ALA A 241 -6.21 27.21 -10.40
CA ALA A 241 -5.29 26.69 -11.40
C ALA A 241 -3.87 27.27 -11.25
N ASP A 242 -3.76 28.57 -10.94
CA ASP A 242 -2.47 29.26 -10.77
C ASP A 242 -1.69 28.72 -9.58
N LEU A 243 -2.38 28.44 -8.45
CA LEU A 243 -1.72 27.84 -7.28
C LEU A 243 -1.32 26.39 -7.54
N THR A 244 -2.10 25.65 -8.31
CA THR A 244 -1.75 24.29 -8.76
C THR A 244 -0.45 24.32 -9.56
N GLU A 245 -0.32 25.21 -10.53
CA GLU A 245 0.89 25.35 -11.33
C GLU A 245 2.09 25.84 -10.50
N LYS A 246 1.87 26.77 -9.56
CA LYS A 246 2.92 27.22 -8.64
C LYS A 246 3.46 26.07 -7.80
N LEU A 247 2.56 25.28 -7.18
CA LEU A 247 2.96 24.10 -6.38
C LEU A 247 3.69 23.07 -7.25
N PHE A 248 3.15 22.75 -8.42
CA PHE A 248 3.77 21.80 -9.32
C PHE A 248 5.17 22.25 -9.76
N SER A 249 5.36 23.52 -10.11
CA SER A 249 6.67 24.08 -10.48
C SER A 249 7.68 24.00 -9.32
N VAL A 250 7.24 24.18 -8.08
CA VAL A 250 8.12 23.96 -6.91
C VAL A 250 8.50 22.48 -6.78
N LEU A 251 7.55 21.57 -6.96
CA LEU A 251 7.83 20.14 -6.93
C LEU A 251 8.79 19.71 -8.05
N GLU A 252 8.65 20.23 -9.27
CA GLU A 252 9.60 19.99 -10.38
C GLU A 252 11.02 20.41 -9.99
N LYS A 253 11.16 21.61 -9.44
CA LYS A 253 12.46 22.13 -8.98
C LYS A 253 13.05 21.23 -7.87
N LYS A 254 12.25 20.87 -6.88
CA LYS A 254 12.69 19.99 -5.78
C LYS A 254 13.04 18.59 -6.26
N THR A 255 12.32 18.05 -7.24
CA THR A 255 12.65 16.80 -7.91
C THR A 255 14.03 16.87 -8.56
N ALA A 256 14.29 17.93 -9.34
CA ALA A 256 15.58 18.12 -9.97
C ALA A 256 16.73 18.27 -8.94
N GLU A 257 16.51 19.03 -7.86
CA GLU A 257 17.47 19.16 -6.75
C GLU A 257 17.78 17.81 -6.08
N SER A 258 16.78 16.94 -5.91
CA SER A 258 16.96 15.60 -5.32
C SER A 258 17.72 14.67 -6.26
N LEU A 259 17.54 14.78 -7.57
CA LEU A 259 18.26 13.97 -8.55
C LEU A 259 19.78 14.28 -8.62
N GLU A 260 20.17 15.49 -8.22
CA GLU A 260 21.58 15.91 -8.17
C GLU A 260 22.32 15.38 -6.91
N LYS A 261 21.57 14.95 -5.88
CA LYS A 261 22.16 14.42 -4.65
C LYS A 261 22.56 12.95 -4.83
N GLU A 262 23.75 12.58 -4.34
CA GLU A 262 24.24 11.20 -4.39
C GLU A 262 23.53 10.24 -3.41
N ASP A 263 22.74 10.77 -2.48
CA ASP A 263 22.06 9.96 -1.46
C ASP A 263 20.92 9.15 -2.10
N LYS A 264 21.14 7.83 -2.22
CA LYS A 264 20.42 6.95 -3.14
C LYS A 264 19.25 6.20 -2.50
N TYR A 265 18.97 6.40 -1.19
CA TYR A 265 18.02 5.55 -0.47
C TYR A 265 16.92 6.35 0.21
N HIS A 266 15.67 5.95 -0.06
CA HIS A 266 14.44 6.46 0.58
C HIS A 266 14.18 7.95 0.43
N ASP A 267 14.41 8.48 -0.74
CA ASP A 267 14.03 9.85 -1.03
C ASP A 267 12.52 9.93 -1.30
N LEU A 268 11.78 10.51 -0.35
CA LEU A 268 10.35 10.77 -0.51
C LEU A 268 10.04 11.88 -1.52
N SER A 269 11.06 12.48 -2.13
CA SER A 269 10.92 13.53 -3.15
C SER A 269 10.07 13.09 -4.35
N PHE A 270 9.95 11.78 -4.57
CA PHE A 270 9.19 11.21 -5.69
C PHE A 270 7.82 10.65 -5.27
N LEU A 271 7.47 10.73 -3.99
CA LEU A 271 6.23 10.14 -3.46
C LEU A 271 4.97 10.69 -4.15
N TYR A 272 4.97 11.99 -4.48
CA TYR A 272 3.82 12.61 -5.13
C TYR A 272 3.52 12.07 -6.53
N PHE A 273 4.48 11.40 -7.20
CA PHE A 273 4.26 10.71 -8.48
C PHE A 273 3.18 9.63 -8.36
N ASP A 274 2.98 9.06 -7.19
CA ASP A 274 1.97 8.04 -6.96
C ASP A 274 0.53 8.65 -6.85
N ASN A 275 0.39 9.97 -6.96
CA ASN A 275 -0.92 10.61 -7.00
C ASN A 275 -1.51 10.53 -8.42
N PRO A 276 -2.73 9.98 -8.61
CA PRO A 276 -3.36 9.80 -9.92
C PRO A 276 -3.52 11.08 -10.75
N PHE A 277 -3.51 12.24 -10.11
CA PHE A 277 -3.57 13.53 -10.81
C PHE A 277 -2.46 13.70 -11.86
N PHE A 278 -1.25 13.18 -11.59
CA PHE A 278 -0.09 13.31 -12.47
C PHE A 278 -0.09 12.37 -13.67
N THR A 279 -1.08 11.49 -13.79
CA THR A 279 -1.30 10.68 -15.01
C THR A 279 -1.78 11.53 -16.20
N GLN A 280 -2.22 12.78 -15.96
CA GLN A 280 -2.57 13.73 -17.01
C GLN A 280 -1.35 14.02 -17.88
N GLN A 281 -1.52 13.96 -19.22
CA GLN A 281 -0.43 14.02 -20.21
C GLN A 281 0.56 15.15 -19.97
N THR A 282 0.07 16.37 -19.71
CA THR A 282 0.91 17.55 -19.50
C THR A 282 1.87 17.40 -18.32
N TYR A 283 1.38 16.89 -17.20
CA TYR A 283 2.20 16.69 -16.00
C TYR A 283 3.15 15.50 -16.15
N LEU A 284 2.66 14.41 -16.73
CA LEU A 284 3.46 13.22 -17.04
C LEU A 284 4.68 13.57 -17.91
N GLU A 285 4.48 14.32 -18.99
CA GLU A 285 5.57 14.72 -19.90
C GLU A 285 6.61 15.62 -19.22
N ARG A 286 6.17 16.55 -18.37
CA ARG A 286 7.07 17.43 -17.61
C ARG A 286 7.91 16.64 -16.61
N LEU A 287 7.31 15.74 -15.86
CA LEU A 287 8.03 14.87 -14.92
C LEU A 287 8.99 13.93 -15.65
N PHE A 288 8.56 13.36 -16.77
CA PHE A 288 9.40 12.51 -17.59
C PHE A 288 10.64 13.28 -18.12
N ALA A 289 10.46 14.51 -18.55
CA ALA A 289 11.58 15.33 -19.04
C ALA A 289 12.68 15.53 -18.00
N ILE A 290 12.31 15.59 -16.70
CA ILE A 290 13.27 15.73 -15.58
C ILE A 290 13.95 14.39 -15.27
N VAL A 291 13.19 13.28 -15.31
CA VAL A 291 13.64 11.98 -14.77
C VAL A 291 14.29 11.09 -15.84
N LYS A 292 14.01 11.27 -17.14
CA LYS A 292 14.40 10.35 -18.22
C LYS A 292 15.89 10.00 -18.26
N ASP A 293 16.75 10.98 -17.99
CA ASP A 293 18.21 10.82 -18.02
C ASP A 293 18.80 10.47 -16.65
N SER A 294 17.96 10.38 -15.61
CA SER A 294 18.40 10.08 -14.26
C SER A 294 18.73 8.60 -14.08
N ASN A 295 19.66 8.37 -13.17
CA ASN A 295 20.00 7.05 -12.63
C ASN A 295 19.56 6.88 -11.15
N HIS A 296 18.66 7.74 -10.67
CA HIS A 296 18.12 7.63 -9.32
C HIS A 296 17.01 6.57 -9.27
N TYR A 297 17.21 5.51 -8.47
CA TYR A 297 16.32 4.35 -8.48
C TYR A 297 14.85 4.70 -8.15
N ASP A 298 14.60 5.46 -7.07
CA ASP A 298 13.24 5.79 -6.66
C ASP A 298 12.52 6.68 -7.69
N ALA A 299 13.25 7.60 -8.34
CA ALA A 299 12.71 8.40 -9.42
C ALA A 299 12.29 7.54 -10.63
N ILE A 300 13.16 6.62 -11.04
CA ILE A 300 12.88 5.68 -12.14
C ILE A 300 11.67 4.82 -11.79
N LYS A 301 11.64 4.23 -10.60
CA LYS A 301 10.55 3.39 -10.12
C LYS A 301 9.21 4.13 -10.11
N SER A 302 9.17 5.32 -9.53
CA SER A 302 7.95 6.13 -9.45
C SER A 302 7.50 6.61 -10.83
N MET A 303 8.46 6.98 -11.73
CA MET A 303 8.12 7.38 -13.10
C MET A 303 7.54 6.23 -13.92
N ILE A 304 8.11 5.02 -13.83
CA ILE A 304 7.59 3.85 -14.53
C ILE A 304 6.20 3.49 -14.02
N ARG A 305 5.96 3.55 -12.70
CA ARG A 305 4.64 3.33 -12.12
C ARG A 305 3.64 4.35 -12.67
N LEU A 306 3.98 5.63 -12.67
CA LEU A 306 3.12 6.69 -13.17
C LEU A 306 2.78 6.51 -14.66
N ILE A 307 3.74 6.12 -15.49
CA ILE A 307 3.51 5.77 -16.91
C ILE A 307 2.50 4.61 -17.01
N GLY A 308 2.63 3.60 -16.16
CA GLY A 308 1.72 2.46 -16.12
C GLY A 308 0.32 2.83 -15.67
N GLU A 309 0.18 3.71 -14.69
CA GLU A 309 -1.13 4.21 -14.21
C GLU A 309 -1.80 5.11 -15.25
N ALA A 310 -1.02 5.87 -15.99
CA ALA A 310 -1.51 6.69 -17.11
C ALA A 310 -1.94 5.86 -18.35
N ASP A 311 -1.72 4.53 -18.36
CA ASP A 311 -1.94 3.64 -19.52
C ASP A 311 -1.15 4.10 -20.78
N LYS A 312 0.09 4.56 -20.57
CA LYS A 312 0.96 5.14 -21.61
C LYS A 312 2.20 4.29 -21.91
N ALA A 313 2.25 3.05 -21.45
CA ALA A 313 3.41 2.17 -21.58
C ALA A 313 3.97 2.09 -23.01
N ASP A 314 3.09 2.04 -24.03
CA ASP A 314 3.50 1.99 -25.45
C ASP A 314 4.35 3.20 -25.86
N GLY A 315 4.02 4.40 -25.40
CA GLY A 315 4.75 5.62 -25.74
C GLY A 315 6.13 5.73 -25.08
N TYR A 316 6.36 4.97 -24.02
CA TYR A 316 7.59 5.01 -23.22
C TYR A 316 8.33 3.67 -23.19
N ILE A 317 8.02 2.75 -24.11
CA ILE A 317 8.55 1.39 -24.12
C ILE A 317 10.08 1.34 -24.10
N ASP A 318 10.74 2.16 -24.88
CA ASP A 318 12.21 2.18 -24.96
C ASP A 318 12.85 2.59 -23.63
N TYR A 319 12.28 3.61 -22.97
CA TYR A 319 12.73 4.02 -21.64
C TYR A 319 12.57 2.91 -20.60
N ILE A 320 11.40 2.25 -20.58
CA ILE A 320 11.10 1.21 -19.60
C ILE A 320 12.06 0.02 -19.75
N LEU A 321 12.33 -0.40 -20.99
CA LEU A 321 13.23 -1.50 -21.29
C LEU A 321 14.70 -1.14 -21.01
N ASP A 322 15.12 0.11 -21.29
CA ASP A 322 16.47 0.60 -20.95
C ASP A 322 16.69 0.56 -19.43
N LYS A 323 15.72 1.02 -18.65
CA LYS A 323 15.83 1.08 -17.19
C LYS A 323 15.71 -0.29 -16.50
N GLU A 324 15.19 -1.33 -17.16
CA GLU A 324 15.16 -2.69 -16.63
C GLU A 324 16.58 -3.20 -16.28
N GLY A 325 17.51 -3.07 -17.21
CA GLY A 325 18.90 -3.46 -17.00
C GLY A 325 19.60 -2.65 -15.90
N TYR A 326 19.31 -1.36 -15.80
CA TYR A 326 19.83 -0.50 -14.75
C TYR A 326 19.34 -0.93 -13.36
N VAL A 327 18.04 -1.14 -13.19
CA VAL A 327 17.43 -1.58 -11.92
C VAL A 327 17.99 -2.94 -11.48
N HIS A 328 18.17 -3.88 -12.42
CA HIS A 328 18.78 -5.16 -12.14
C HIS A 328 20.22 -5.03 -11.59
N ASN A 329 21.03 -4.15 -12.17
CA ASN A 329 22.40 -3.95 -11.73
C ASN A 329 22.50 -3.31 -10.34
N GLN A 330 21.56 -2.45 -9.96
CA GLN A 330 21.46 -1.91 -8.61
C GLN A 330 21.16 -2.99 -7.57
N HIS A 331 20.36 -3.98 -7.93
CA HIS A 331 20.00 -5.10 -7.05
C HIS A 331 21.22 -5.97 -6.63
N LYS A 332 22.23 -6.12 -7.50
CA LYS A 332 23.44 -6.91 -7.20
C LYS A 332 24.34 -6.32 -6.11
N GLY A 333 24.26 -5.03 -5.83
CA GLY A 333 25.10 -4.33 -4.85
C GLY A 333 24.53 -4.29 -3.43
N HIS A 334 23.27 -4.65 -3.22
CA HIS A 334 22.58 -4.44 -1.96
C HIS A 334 21.82 -5.68 -1.48
N THR A 335 22.10 -6.07 -0.25
CA THR A 335 21.44 -7.18 0.47
C THR A 335 20.07 -6.78 1.05
N THR A 336 19.58 -5.57 0.78
CA THR A 336 18.33 -5.04 1.33
C THR A 336 17.16 -5.22 0.36
N HIS A 337 16.03 -5.64 0.89
CA HIS A 337 14.75 -6.00 0.24
C HIS A 337 14.03 -4.87 -0.54
N MET A 338 14.72 -3.83 -0.97
CA MET A 338 14.10 -2.57 -1.39
C MET A 338 14.10 -2.29 -2.88
N VAL A 339 14.96 -2.97 -3.65
CA VAL A 339 15.05 -2.79 -5.09
C VAL A 339 14.22 -3.85 -5.78
N THR A 340 13.11 -3.49 -6.39
CA THR A 340 12.21 -4.41 -7.11
C THR A 340 11.93 -3.95 -8.53
N ARG A 341 11.83 -4.88 -9.47
CA ARG A 341 11.43 -4.66 -10.86
C ARG A 341 9.91 -4.79 -11.09
N THR A 342 9.15 -5.06 -10.03
CA THR A 342 7.69 -5.19 -10.10
C THR A 342 7.02 -4.05 -10.87
N PRO A 343 7.34 -2.75 -10.66
CA PRO A 343 6.74 -1.66 -11.42
C PRO A 343 7.03 -1.73 -12.93
N ILE A 344 8.20 -2.26 -13.32
CA ILE A 344 8.56 -2.45 -14.72
C ILE A 344 7.64 -3.49 -15.35
N TYR A 345 7.53 -4.67 -14.74
CA TYR A 345 6.73 -5.76 -15.25
C TYR A 345 5.23 -5.46 -15.29
N THR A 346 4.70 -4.85 -14.23
CA THR A 346 3.30 -4.43 -14.18
C THR A 346 2.97 -3.36 -15.22
N THR A 347 3.92 -2.47 -15.54
CA THR A 347 3.74 -1.45 -16.58
C THR A 347 3.86 -2.07 -17.97
N LEU A 348 4.86 -2.93 -18.24
CA LEU A 348 5.00 -3.63 -19.51
C LEU A 348 3.82 -4.56 -19.81
N ALA A 349 3.17 -5.10 -18.77
CA ALA A 349 1.93 -5.88 -18.94
C ALA A 349 0.78 -5.08 -19.57
N LYS A 350 0.84 -3.76 -19.57
CA LYS A 350 -0.21 -2.86 -20.10
C LYS A 350 -0.01 -2.44 -21.56
N VAL A 351 1.12 -2.81 -22.21
CA VAL A 351 1.37 -2.46 -23.63
C VAL A 351 0.32 -3.07 -24.54
N ARG A 352 -0.02 -2.35 -25.62
CA ARG A 352 -1.07 -2.76 -26.57
C ARG A 352 -0.64 -2.71 -28.03
N SER A 353 0.43 -1.98 -28.35
CA SER A 353 0.88 -1.84 -29.74
C SER A 353 1.73 -3.03 -30.20
N LEU A 354 1.65 -3.34 -31.50
CA LEU A 354 2.48 -4.35 -32.15
C LEU A 354 3.98 -4.07 -31.88
N GLN A 355 4.41 -2.83 -32.10
CA GLN A 355 5.81 -2.43 -31.91
C GLN A 355 6.31 -2.69 -30.48
N SER A 356 5.49 -2.38 -29.45
CA SER A 356 5.86 -2.64 -28.06
C SER A 356 5.95 -4.13 -27.75
N VAL A 357 5.02 -4.93 -28.29
CA VAL A 357 5.06 -6.39 -28.17
C VAL A 357 6.33 -6.96 -28.77
N GLU A 358 6.71 -6.54 -30.00
CA GLU A 358 7.96 -6.93 -30.64
C GLU A 358 9.18 -6.59 -29.81
N LYS A 359 9.24 -5.35 -29.30
CA LYS A 359 10.35 -4.87 -28.47
C LYS A 359 10.50 -5.70 -27.18
N ILE A 360 9.40 -6.02 -26.51
CA ILE A 360 9.43 -6.86 -25.30
C ILE A 360 9.92 -8.27 -25.62
N LEU A 361 9.40 -8.88 -26.68
CA LEU A 361 9.78 -10.25 -27.08
C LEU A 361 11.22 -10.37 -27.58
N THR A 362 11.80 -9.28 -28.08
CA THR A 362 13.22 -9.22 -28.51
C THR A 362 14.16 -8.78 -27.39
N HIS A 363 13.64 -8.18 -26.33
CA HIS A 363 14.44 -7.73 -25.20
C HIS A 363 15.01 -8.90 -24.41
N THR A 364 16.23 -8.71 -23.90
CA THR A 364 16.88 -9.67 -23.00
C THR A 364 16.68 -9.23 -21.57
N PHE A 365 15.70 -9.82 -20.89
CA PHE A 365 15.50 -9.58 -19.46
C PHE A 365 16.63 -10.23 -18.65
N TYR A 366 17.05 -9.53 -17.60
CA TYR A 366 18.06 -10.05 -16.69
C TYR A 366 17.38 -10.85 -15.58
N HIS A 367 17.73 -12.13 -15.44
CA HIS A 367 17.25 -12.99 -14.38
C HIS A 367 18.35 -13.20 -13.33
N SER A 368 17.98 -13.09 -12.06
CA SER A 368 18.84 -13.37 -10.92
C SER A 368 18.28 -14.56 -10.15
N GLN A 369 19.16 -15.45 -9.68
CA GLN A 369 18.76 -16.54 -8.77
C GLN A 369 18.25 -16.04 -7.41
N TYR A 370 18.32 -14.73 -7.14
CA TYR A 370 17.86 -14.07 -5.92
C TYR A 370 16.57 -13.26 -6.14
N GLU A 371 15.80 -13.53 -7.22
CA GLU A 371 14.54 -12.85 -7.46
C GLU A 371 13.51 -13.22 -6.40
N TYR A 372 12.78 -12.21 -5.91
CA TYR A 372 11.67 -12.42 -5.00
C TYR A 372 10.52 -13.13 -5.72
N HIS A 373 9.75 -13.91 -4.95
CA HIS A 373 8.58 -14.62 -5.46
C HIS A 373 7.62 -13.68 -6.21
N ASP A 374 7.39 -12.50 -5.67
CA ASP A 374 6.48 -11.49 -6.25
C ASP A 374 6.99 -10.95 -7.60
N GLU A 375 8.30 -10.75 -7.75
CA GLU A 375 8.88 -10.34 -9.04
C GLU A 375 8.72 -11.42 -10.12
N GLN A 376 8.89 -12.68 -9.74
CA GLN A 376 8.72 -13.81 -10.66
C GLN A 376 7.26 -13.94 -11.10
N GLU A 377 6.31 -13.71 -10.20
CA GLU A 377 4.89 -13.73 -10.51
C GLU A 377 4.53 -12.61 -11.48
N GLU A 378 4.96 -11.38 -11.20
CA GLU A 378 4.68 -10.23 -12.07
C GLU A 378 5.36 -10.35 -13.42
N TYR A 379 6.58 -10.86 -13.50
CA TYR A 379 7.24 -11.17 -14.76
C TYR A 379 6.43 -12.22 -15.56
N SER A 380 6.00 -13.30 -14.92
CA SER A 380 5.18 -14.33 -15.55
C SER A 380 3.86 -13.77 -16.08
N ASN A 381 3.19 -12.92 -15.30
CA ASN A 381 1.94 -12.27 -15.69
C ASN A 381 2.15 -11.32 -16.88
N MET A 382 3.22 -10.54 -16.87
CA MET A 382 3.62 -9.69 -18.00
C MET A 382 3.81 -10.50 -19.27
N ILE A 383 4.62 -11.54 -19.23
CA ILE A 383 4.92 -12.37 -20.40
C ILE A 383 3.65 -13.05 -20.92
N LYS A 384 2.80 -13.60 -20.06
CA LYS A 384 1.51 -14.18 -20.45
C LYS A 384 0.64 -13.16 -21.21
N GLY A 385 0.56 -11.94 -20.70
CA GLY A 385 -0.18 -10.85 -21.35
C GLY A 385 0.39 -10.46 -22.71
N VAL A 386 1.72 -10.36 -22.82
CA VAL A 386 2.41 -10.04 -24.08
C VAL A 386 2.18 -11.13 -25.15
N PHE A 387 2.30 -12.41 -24.77
CA PHE A 387 2.03 -13.53 -25.70
C PHE A 387 0.56 -13.62 -26.09
N GLY A 388 -0.38 -13.29 -25.19
CA GLY A 388 -1.79 -13.19 -25.54
C GLY A 388 -2.03 -12.18 -26.65
N ARG A 389 -1.45 -10.98 -26.54
CA ARG A 389 -1.52 -9.93 -27.58
C ARG A 389 -0.80 -10.33 -28.87
N ALA A 390 0.37 -10.95 -28.77
CA ALA A 390 1.08 -11.47 -29.93
C ALA A 390 0.22 -12.46 -30.71
N SER A 391 -0.49 -13.37 -30.02
CA SER A 391 -1.44 -14.29 -30.65
C SER A 391 -2.58 -13.55 -31.39
N GLU A 392 -3.09 -12.46 -30.82
CA GLU A 392 -4.13 -11.65 -31.45
C GLU A 392 -3.60 -10.96 -32.72
N PHE A 393 -2.40 -10.36 -32.67
CA PHE A 393 -1.77 -9.78 -33.86
C PHE A 393 -1.52 -10.81 -34.98
N ILE A 394 -1.07 -12.00 -34.63
CA ILE A 394 -0.91 -13.08 -35.61
C ILE A 394 -2.25 -13.45 -36.27
N LYS A 395 -3.34 -13.50 -35.49
CA LYS A 395 -4.68 -13.71 -36.04
C LYS A 395 -5.11 -12.60 -37.01
N GLN A 396 -4.63 -11.37 -36.78
CA GLN A 396 -4.86 -10.22 -37.66
C GLN A 396 -3.97 -10.20 -38.92
N GLY A 397 -2.97 -11.09 -38.99
CA GLY A 397 -2.11 -11.23 -40.18
C GLY A 397 -0.66 -10.82 -40.01
N HIS A 398 -0.24 -10.42 -38.78
CA HIS A 398 1.14 -10.04 -38.47
C HIS A 398 2.04 -11.27 -38.27
N THR A 399 2.37 -11.92 -39.39
CA THR A 399 3.12 -13.19 -39.41
C THR A 399 4.60 -13.04 -39.11
N GLU A 400 5.14 -11.81 -39.19
CA GLU A 400 6.50 -11.44 -38.78
C GLU A 400 6.80 -11.80 -37.32
N LEU A 401 5.80 -11.74 -36.43
CA LEU A 401 5.93 -12.13 -35.03
C LEU A 401 6.30 -13.60 -34.84
N ILE A 402 6.02 -14.48 -35.76
CA ILE A 402 6.25 -15.93 -35.64
C ILE A 402 7.75 -16.21 -35.39
N GLY A 403 8.62 -15.58 -36.18
CA GLY A 403 10.06 -15.74 -36.04
C GLY A 403 10.59 -15.21 -34.73
N ILE A 404 10.02 -14.10 -34.24
CA ILE A 404 10.36 -13.48 -32.93
C ILE A 404 9.95 -14.41 -31.79
N ILE A 405 8.72 -14.95 -31.84
CA ILE A 405 8.19 -15.88 -30.82
C ILE A 405 9.02 -17.16 -30.80
N GLU A 406 9.41 -17.67 -31.96
CA GLU A 406 10.26 -18.85 -32.08
C GLU A 406 11.63 -18.62 -31.44
N ALA A 407 12.26 -17.48 -31.70
CA ALA A 407 13.53 -17.11 -31.10
C ALA A 407 13.43 -16.95 -29.58
N TYR A 408 12.36 -16.30 -29.11
CA TYR A 408 12.09 -16.16 -27.69
C TYR A 408 11.90 -17.51 -27.00
N TYR A 409 11.10 -18.40 -27.61
CA TYR A 409 10.85 -19.73 -27.08
C TYR A 409 12.13 -20.56 -26.93
N LYS A 410 13.00 -20.54 -27.96
CA LYS A 410 14.31 -21.19 -27.91
C LYS A 410 15.16 -20.68 -26.75
N LYS A 411 15.19 -19.38 -26.54
CA LYS A 411 15.97 -18.73 -25.49
C LYS A 411 15.39 -19.06 -24.12
N ALA A 412 14.08 -18.84 -23.92
CA ALA A 412 13.40 -19.12 -22.67
C ALA A 412 13.55 -20.57 -22.24
N PHE A 413 13.40 -21.52 -23.17
CA PHE A 413 13.55 -22.93 -22.87
C PHE A 413 14.94 -23.27 -22.34
N LYS A 414 16.00 -22.68 -22.89
CA LYS A 414 17.38 -22.90 -22.42
C LYS A 414 17.66 -22.30 -21.05
N GLU A 415 17.12 -21.10 -20.80
CA GLU A 415 17.37 -20.34 -19.57
C GLU A 415 16.53 -20.87 -18.40
N TYR A 416 15.23 -21.09 -18.62
CA TYR A 416 14.31 -21.55 -17.59
C TYR A 416 14.56 -22.98 -17.16
N HIS A 417 15.01 -23.84 -18.06
CA HIS A 417 15.34 -25.23 -17.74
C HIS A 417 16.44 -25.36 -16.69
N ARG A 418 17.40 -24.45 -16.65
CA ARG A 418 18.51 -24.47 -15.69
C ARG A 418 18.12 -24.01 -14.29
N HIS A 419 17.11 -23.17 -14.14
CA HIS A 419 16.82 -22.44 -12.90
C HIS A 419 15.50 -22.80 -12.23
N PHE A 420 14.54 -23.44 -12.96
CA PHE A 420 13.15 -23.55 -12.52
C PHE A 420 12.58 -24.97 -12.57
N ASP A 421 13.36 -25.96 -12.21
CA ASP A 421 13.10 -27.38 -12.39
C ASP A 421 11.78 -27.94 -11.84
N ASN A 422 11.06 -27.23 -10.95
CA ASN A 422 9.81 -27.70 -10.34
C ASN A 422 8.80 -26.57 -10.07
N ASN A 423 8.94 -25.39 -10.67
CA ASN A 423 8.06 -24.29 -10.40
C ASN A 423 6.81 -24.32 -11.31
N ARG A 424 5.61 -24.41 -10.70
CA ARG A 424 4.31 -24.37 -11.41
C ARG A 424 4.18 -23.16 -12.33
N GLN A 425 4.68 -21.99 -11.90
CA GLN A 425 4.61 -20.75 -12.68
C GLN A 425 5.41 -20.84 -13.99
N THR A 426 6.58 -21.48 -13.95
CA THR A 426 7.39 -21.71 -15.14
C THR A 426 6.69 -22.65 -16.13
N GLN A 427 6.03 -23.69 -15.63
CA GLN A 427 5.25 -24.60 -16.47
C GLN A 427 4.08 -23.86 -17.13
N GLU A 428 3.33 -23.05 -16.38
CA GLU A 428 2.25 -22.24 -16.91
C GLU A 428 2.74 -21.23 -17.96
N LEU A 429 3.89 -20.60 -17.73
CA LEU A 429 4.49 -19.67 -18.68
C LEU A 429 4.87 -20.39 -20.00
N LEU A 430 5.55 -21.51 -19.89
CA LEU A 430 5.92 -22.33 -21.07
C LEU A 430 4.68 -22.79 -21.85
N MET A 431 3.57 -23.12 -21.18
CA MET A 431 2.30 -23.45 -21.83
C MET A 431 1.74 -22.28 -22.63
N VAL A 432 1.75 -21.06 -22.09
CA VAL A 432 1.26 -19.86 -22.79
C VAL A 432 2.12 -19.55 -24.01
N ILE A 433 3.44 -19.61 -23.88
CA ILE A 433 4.39 -19.42 -25.00
C ILE A 433 4.13 -20.48 -26.08
N ARG A 434 3.95 -21.74 -25.67
CA ARG A 434 3.61 -22.85 -26.60
C ARG A 434 2.31 -22.58 -27.35
N ASP A 435 1.25 -22.19 -26.63
CA ASP A 435 -0.07 -22.00 -27.26
C ASP A 435 -0.05 -20.84 -28.25
N CYS A 436 0.71 -19.79 -27.98
CA CYS A 436 0.97 -18.70 -28.92
C CYS A 436 1.70 -19.23 -30.17
N TYR A 437 2.76 -20.00 -29.96
CA TYR A 437 3.56 -20.60 -31.07
C TYR A 437 2.75 -21.58 -31.89
N LEU A 438 1.94 -22.44 -31.26
CA LEU A 438 1.02 -23.34 -31.94
C LEU A 438 0.03 -22.59 -32.81
N THR A 439 -0.60 -21.56 -32.29
CA THR A 439 -1.57 -20.74 -33.03
C THR A 439 -0.92 -20.12 -34.27
N ALA A 440 0.29 -19.60 -34.13
CA ALA A 440 1.06 -19.00 -35.19
C ALA A 440 1.43 -20.01 -36.28
N SER A 441 2.06 -21.12 -35.90
CA SER A 441 2.58 -22.12 -36.82
C SER A 441 1.49 -22.93 -37.56
N LEU A 442 0.40 -23.29 -36.88
CA LEU A 442 -0.73 -23.99 -37.47
C LEU A 442 -1.45 -23.18 -38.56
N ARG A 443 -1.47 -21.86 -38.40
CA ARG A 443 -2.13 -20.97 -39.34
C ARG A 443 -1.35 -20.79 -40.64
N GLU A 444 -0.01 -20.77 -40.57
CA GLU A 444 0.84 -20.41 -41.71
C GLU A 444 1.33 -21.61 -42.53
N LYS A 445 1.72 -22.72 -41.90
CA LYS A 445 2.49 -23.78 -42.58
C LYS A 445 1.91 -25.20 -42.44
N GLY A 446 0.82 -25.36 -41.75
CA GLY A 446 0.23 -26.68 -41.52
C GLY A 446 0.97 -27.49 -40.42
N ARG A 447 0.28 -28.51 -39.89
CA ARG A 447 0.73 -29.31 -38.74
C ARG A 447 2.06 -30.03 -38.97
N LYS A 448 2.30 -30.54 -40.13
CA LYS A 448 3.53 -31.32 -40.47
C LYS A 448 4.78 -30.43 -40.31
N THR A 449 4.78 -29.24 -40.91
CA THR A 449 5.91 -28.30 -40.81
C THR A 449 6.15 -27.84 -39.37
N PHE A 450 5.11 -27.71 -38.56
CA PHE A 450 5.24 -27.40 -37.14
C PHE A 450 6.02 -28.50 -36.41
N TYR A 451 5.68 -29.77 -36.58
CA TYR A 451 6.37 -30.87 -35.92
C TYR A 451 7.82 -31.04 -36.37
N GLU A 452 8.07 -30.90 -37.66
CA GLU A 452 9.44 -30.93 -38.24
C GLU A 452 10.31 -29.84 -37.61
N ARG A 453 9.77 -28.62 -37.47
CA ARG A 453 10.46 -27.49 -36.83
C ARG A 453 10.69 -27.69 -35.34
N GLN A 454 9.76 -28.27 -34.61
CA GLN A 454 9.95 -28.65 -33.23
C GLN A 454 11.04 -29.71 -33.06
N ALA A 455 11.08 -30.70 -33.92
CA ALA A 455 12.13 -31.70 -33.89
C ALA A 455 13.54 -31.10 -34.13
N GLU A 456 13.65 -30.15 -35.07
CA GLU A 456 14.91 -29.41 -35.30
C GLU A 456 15.32 -28.55 -34.12
N LEU A 457 14.35 -27.90 -33.45
CA LEU A 457 14.59 -27.01 -32.32
C LEU A 457 15.11 -27.73 -31.09
N PHE A 458 14.61 -28.93 -30.84
CA PHE A 458 14.84 -29.73 -29.65
C PHE A 458 15.60 -31.02 -29.91
N ALA A 459 16.10 -31.22 -31.12
CA ALA A 459 16.97 -32.36 -31.41
C ALA A 459 18.18 -32.37 -30.47
N PRO A 460 18.51 -33.52 -29.87
CA PRO A 460 19.68 -33.66 -29.03
C PRO A 460 20.94 -33.18 -29.74
N LYS A 461 21.76 -32.35 -29.11
CA LYS A 461 23.07 -32.02 -29.62
C LYS A 461 24.03 -33.13 -29.21
N GLU A 462 24.95 -33.52 -30.06
CA GLU A 462 25.91 -34.63 -29.83
C GLU A 462 26.75 -34.48 -28.53
N GLU A 463 26.82 -33.30 -27.97
CA GLU A 463 27.60 -32.98 -26.78
C GLU A 463 26.82 -32.88 -25.46
N SER A 464 25.49 -33.08 -25.46
CA SER A 464 24.69 -32.98 -24.25
C SER A 464 24.62 -34.29 -23.46
N SER A 465 24.50 -34.20 -22.11
CA SER A 465 24.32 -35.41 -21.33
C SER A 465 22.99 -36.10 -21.69
N LYS A 466 22.98 -37.41 -21.84
CA LYS A 466 21.78 -38.22 -22.16
C LYS A 466 20.57 -37.89 -21.28
N TRP A 467 20.78 -37.53 -20.04
CA TRP A 467 19.73 -37.18 -19.08
C TRP A 467 19.06 -35.84 -19.38
N GLU A 468 19.82 -34.87 -19.81
CA GLU A 468 19.31 -33.53 -20.11
C GLU A 468 18.45 -33.58 -21.37
N ASP A 469 18.84 -34.37 -22.38
CA ASP A 469 18.08 -34.60 -23.59
C ASP A 469 16.77 -35.35 -23.34
N ILE A 470 16.81 -36.39 -22.51
CA ILE A 470 15.61 -37.15 -22.09
C ILE A 470 14.64 -36.24 -21.30
N ARG A 471 15.14 -35.39 -20.42
CA ARG A 471 14.34 -34.48 -19.64
C ARG A 471 13.68 -33.42 -20.51
N GLN A 472 14.41 -32.85 -21.47
CA GLN A 472 13.86 -31.92 -22.44
C GLN A 472 12.74 -32.56 -23.27
N ALA A 473 12.97 -33.78 -23.74
CA ALA A 473 11.95 -34.55 -24.45
C ALA A 473 10.68 -34.81 -23.60
N TYR A 474 10.88 -35.09 -22.31
CA TYR A 474 9.78 -35.33 -21.37
C TYR A 474 8.93 -34.07 -21.14
N ILE A 475 9.57 -32.90 -20.93
CA ILE A 475 8.89 -31.62 -20.78
C ILE A 475 8.14 -31.26 -22.04
N MET A 476 8.75 -31.48 -23.19
CA MET A 476 8.11 -31.25 -24.49
C MET A 476 6.90 -32.16 -24.71
N ALA A 477 7.02 -33.43 -24.38
CA ALA A 477 5.89 -34.37 -24.48
C ALA A 477 4.73 -33.97 -23.54
N ALA A 478 5.02 -33.60 -22.31
CA ALA A 478 4.01 -33.11 -21.33
C ALA A 478 3.29 -31.87 -21.87
N LEU A 479 4.02 -30.91 -22.43
CA LEU A 479 3.47 -29.73 -23.06
C LEU A 479 2.56 -30.05 -24.27
N TRP A 480 2.91 -31.08 -25.07
CA TRP A 480 2.16 -31.50 -26.24
C TRP A 480 0.91 -32.29 -25.89
N MET A 481 0.97 -33.12 -24.86
CA MET A 481 -0.15 -33.99 -24.46
C MET A 481 -1.34 -33.20 -23.90
N THR A 482 -1.20 -31.93 -23.55
CA THR A 482 -2.30 -31.08 -23.11
C THR A 482 -3.07 -30.43 -24.25
N ALA A 483 -2.56 -30.47 -25.48
CA ALA A 483 -3.25 -30.00 -26.69
C ALA A 483 -3.90 -31.20 -27.42
N GLU A 484 -5.17 -31.51 -27.09
CA GLU A 484 -5.87 -32.70 -27.61
C GLU A 484 -5.90 -32.76 -29.14
N ASP A 485 -6.03 -31.61 -29.81
CA ASP A 485 -6.10 -31.47 -31.27
C ASP A 485 -4.79 -31.76 -32.02
N VAL A 486 -3.64 -31.82 -31.33
CA VAL A 486 -2.32 -32.12 -31.92
C VAL A 486 -1.70 -33.40 -31.36
N LYS A 487 -2.30 -34.01 -30.35
CA LYS A 487 -1.77 -35.19 -29.64
C LYS A 487 -1.54 -36.40 -30.58
N ASP A 488 -2.50 -36.71 -31.42
CA ASP A 488 -2.43 -37.87 -32.31
C ASP A 488 -1.45 -37.63 -33.47
N ASP A 489 -1.37 -36.41 -33.98
CA ASP A 489 -0.42 -36.04 -35.02
C ASP A 489 1.02 -36.07 -34.48
N PHE A 490 1.26 -35.63 -33.26
CA PHE A 490 2.56 -35.75 -32.60
C PHE A 490 2.94 -37.20 -32.34
N LYS A 491 2.00 -38.04 -31.97
CA LYS A 491 2.13 -39.47 -31.80
C LYS A 491 2.69 -40.12 -33.07
N LYS A 492 2.00 -39.87 -34.16
CA LYS A 492 2.37 -40.40 -35.47
C LYS A 492 3.76 -39.91 -35.87
N PHE A 493 4.05 -38.62 -35.69
CA PHE A 493 5.35 -38.03 -35.99
C PHE A 493 6.48 -38.66 -35.16
N ALA A 494 6.29 -38.87 -33.88
CA ALA A 494 7.26 -39.51 -32.99
C ALA A 494 7.57 -40.95 -33.40
N VAL A 495 6.56 -41.72 -33.81
CA VAL A 495 6.71 -43.10 -34.32
C VAL A 495 7.45 -43.10 -35.66
N ASP A 496 7.07 -42.22 -36.61
CA ASP A 496 7.64 -42.17 -37.95
C ASP A 496 9.11 -41.74 -37.97
N ASN A 497 9.55 -40.90 -37.00
CA ASN A 497 10.92 -40.41 -36.94
C ASN A 497 11.87 -41.29 -36.12
N SER A 498 11.40 -42.31 -35.43
CA SER A 498 12.17 -43.35 -34.75
C SER A 498 13.35 -42.87 -33.86
N THR A 499 13.31 -41.62 -33.39
CA THR A 499 14.37 -41.03 -32.52
C THR A 499 14.17 -41.42 -31.08
N ASP A 500 15.24 -41.64 -30.33
CA ASP A 500 15.16 -42.05 -28.92
C ASP A 500 14.43 -41.00 -28.04
N TRP A 501 14.58 -39.71 -28.31
CA TRP A 501 13.88 -38.66 -27.59
C TRP A 501 12.38 -38.65 -27.92
N ALA A 502 12.01 -38.94 -29.19
CA ALA A 502 10.61 -39.03 -29.58
C ALA A 502 9.93 -40.24 -28.93
N LYS A 503 10.64 -41.35 -28.74
CA LYS A 503 10.17 -42.52 -27.99
C LYS A 503 10.08 -42.25 -26.51
N ALA A 504 11.09 -41.57 -25.88
CA ALA A 504 11.12 -41.19 -24.48
C ALA A 504 9.97 -40.25 -24.12
N SER A 505 9.50 -39.40 -25.02
CA SER A 505 8.37 -38.51 -24.81
C SER A 505 7.00 -39.18 -24.76
N TRP A 506 6.96 -40.52 -24.96
CA TRP A 506 5.74 -41.34 -24.94
C TRP A 506 5.50 -42.10 -23.63
N TYR A 507 6.55 -42.26 -22.84
CA TYR A 507 6.52 -42.89 -21.52
C TYR A 507 6.53 -41.84 -20.40
#